data_88465b8a8fa04acfbb9c423cd027a7ea
#
_entry.id   88465b8a8fa04acfbb9c423cd027a7ea
#
_cell.length_a   1.000
_cell.length_b   1.000
_cell.length_c   1.000
_cell.angle_alpha   90.00
_cell.angle_beta   90.00
_cell.angle_gamma   90.00
#
_symmetry.space_group_name_H-M   'P 1'
#
loop_
_entity.id
_entity.type
_entity.pdbx_description
1 polymer ?
#
loop_
_entity_poly.entity_id
_entity_poly.type
_entity_poly.pdbx_seq_one_letter_code
_entity_poly.pdbx_strand_id
1 'polypeptide(L)'
;MASPAFAWEVDFSRRQVEFNKVSNEDRLPASVQEDQSASILNKVFDSVEPTQDIVIMNTEKGFVPDTVRLKKGNNYRVHIVNVNGKEKNVSFVLDAFSEHHNTVFGEQKVFNVTPKTDGIFSYQCPETAVQGKFIIYSDANSSGRKPASN
;
A
#
# COMPACT_ATOMS: atom_id res chain seq x y z
N MET A 1 -13.83 12.17 58.85
CA MET A 1 -13.15 10.99 58.24
C MET A 1 -12.66 11.34 56.90
N ALA A 2 -11.38 11.48 56.76
CA ALA A 2 -10.77 11.73 55.46
C ALA A 2 -10.74 10.46 54.67
N SER A 3 -11.41 10.42 53.57
CA SER A 3 -11.28 9.37 52.59
C SER A 3 -10.00 9.58 51.82
N PRO A 4 -9.08 8.64 51.82
CA PRO A 4 -7.96 8.77 50.99
C PRO A 4 -8.34 8.49 49.55
N ALA A 5 -8.55 9.54 48.85
CA ALA A 5 -8.77 9.45 47.42
C ALA A 5 -7.46 9.53 46.69
N PHE A 6 -6.77 8.43 46.70
CA PHE A 6 -5.71 8.60 46.01
C PHE A 6 -4.96 7.80 45.33
N ALA A 7 -5.28 6.89 44.79
CA ALA A 7 -4.39 5.92 44.31
C ALA A 7 -3.97 6.01 42.85
N TRP A 8 -4.30 7.07 42.18
CA TRP A 8 -4.01 7.11 40.76
C TRP A 8 -3.56 8.49 40.26
N GLU A 9 -2.91 9.17 41.15
CA GLU A 9 -2.11 10.27 40.72
C GLU A 9 -0.91 9.69 39.94
N VAL A 10 -1.06 9.63 38.63
CA VAL A 10 0.02 9.20 37.74
C VAL A 10 1.13 10.24 37.80
N ASP A 11 2.24 9.87 38.41
CA ASP A 11 3.39 10.73 38.51
C ASP A 11 4.05 10.83 37.12
N PHE A 12 3.63 11.79 36.35
CA PHE A 12 4.20 12.08 35.04
C PHE A 12 5.65 12.60 35.11
N SER A 13 6.10 13.02 36.28
CA SER A 13 7.46 13.54 36.44
C SER A 13 8.51 12.47 36.24
N ARG A 14 8.26 11.24 36.65
CA ARG A 14 9.18 10.12 36.39
C ARG A 14 9.32 9.79 34.91
N ARG A 15 8.23 9.86 34.15
CA ARG A 15 8.29 9.61 32.71
C ARG A 15 9.07 10.70 31.96
N GLN A 16 8.97 11.94 32.38
CA GLN A 16 9.73 13.03 31.77
C GLN A 16 11.22 12.93 32.05
N VAL A 17 11.63 12.49 33.24
CA VAL A 17 13.03 12.29 33.57
C VAL A 17 13.64 11.13 32.80
N GLU A 18 12.90 10.03 32.64
CA GLU A 18 13.36 8.90 31.84
C GLU A 18 13.46 9.25 30.36
N PHE A 19 12.51 10.00 29.83
CA PHE A 19 12.53 10.45 28.44
C PHE A 19 13.72 11.39 28.17
N ASN A 20 13.97 12.33 29.06
CA ASN A 20 15.13 13.21 28.95
C ASN A 20 16.46 12.48 29.11
N LYS A 21 16.49 11.42 29.92
CA LYS A 21 17.67 10.58 30.09
C LYS A 21 17.99 9.78 28.84
N VAL A 22 16.99 9.19 28.23
CA VAL A 22 17.14 8.45 26.96
C VAL A 22 17.54 9.41 25.83
N SER A 23 16.98 10.61 25.81
CA SER A 23 17.33 11.60 24.80
C SER A 23 18.76 12.15 24.93
N ASN A 24 19.34 12.10 26.13
CA ASN A 24 20.70 12.59 26.36
C ASN A 24 21.78 11.51 26.23
N GLU A 25 21.42 10.24 26.40
CA GLU A 25 22.36 9.14 26.23
C GLU A 25 22.57 8.75 24.76
N ASP A 26 21.58 9.03 23.91
CA ASP A 26 21.69 8.80 22.47
C ASP A 26 22.31 9.97 21.69
N ARG A 27 22.82 10.97 22.36
CA ARG A 27 23.70 11.95 21.71
C ARG A 27 25.09 11.37 21.52
N LEU A 28 25.19 10.43 20.61
CA LEU A 28 26.46 10.12 19.98
C LEU A 28 27.03 11.39 19.35
N PRO A 29 28.33 11.57 19.41
CA PRO A 29 28.95 12.78 18.90
C PRO A 29 28.52 12.99 17.44
N ALA A 30 27.83 14.07 17.21
CA ALA A 30 27.13 14.39 15.99
C ALA A 30 28.01 14.52 14.74
N SER A 31 29.32 14.45 14.90
CA SER A 31 30.27 14.77 13.83
C SER A 31 30.62 13.61 12.90
N VAL A 32 30.25 12.36 13.24
CA VAL A 32 30.67 11.19 12.45
C VAL A 32 29.48 10.43 11.82
N GLN A 33 28.25 10.70 12.28
CA GLN A 33 27.10 9.95 11.84
C GLN A 33 26.11 10.70 10.93
N GLU A 34 26.22 12.01 10.83
CA GLU A 34 25.31 12.78 9.98
C GLU A 34 25.42 12.41 8.48
N ASP A 35 26.62 12.17 8.00
CA ASP A 35 26.82 11.83 6.59
C ASP A 35 26.38 10.41 6.24
N GLN A 36 26.48 9.46 7.17
CA GLN A 36 26.06 8.08 6.93
C GLN A 36 24.57 7.88 7.09
N SER A 37 23.95 8.53 8.06
CA SER A 37 22.51 8.43 8.26
C SER A 37 21.73 9.17 7.18
N ALA A 38 22.18 10.34 6.75
CA ALA A 38 21.59 11.06 5.62
C ALA A 38 21.73 10.27 4.31
N SER A 39 22.86 9.61 4.08
CA SER A 39 23.10 8.76 2.92
C SER A 39 22.20 7.51 2.93
N ILE A 40 22.02 6.87 4.07
CA ILE A 40 21.13 5.71 4.23
C ILE A 40 19.67 6.12 4.07
N LEU A 41 19.27 7.24 4.68
CA LEU A 41 17.92 7.78 4.54
C LEU A 41 17.62 8.16 3.09
N ASN A 42 18.50 8.86 2.41
CA ASN A 42 18.34 9.20 1.02
C ASN A 42 18.23 7.94 0.14
N LYS A 43 19.04 6.92 0.41
CA LYS A 43 19.00 5.67 -0.32
C LYS A 43 17.72 4.88 -0.07
N VAL A 44 17.16 4.97 1.12
CA VAL A 44 15.87 4.37 1.47
C VAL A 44 14.72 5.14 0.82
N PHE A 45 14.81 6.46 0.79
CA PHE A 45 13.78 7.30 0.15
C PHE A 45 13.86 7.28 -1.39
N ASP A 46 15.05 7.16 -1.97
CA ASP A 46 15.21 7.06 -3.41
C ASP A 46 14.73 5.71 -3.98
N SER A 47 14.64 4.67 -3.15
CA SER A 47 14.19 3.34 -3.58
C SER A 47 12.69 3.12 -3.44
N VAL A 48 11.97 4.03 -2.79
CA VAL A 48 10.52 3.93 -2.63
C VAL A 48 9.87 4.84 -3.67
N GLU A 49 9.61 4.29 -4.85
CA GLU A 49 8.69 4.94 -5.77
C GLU A 49 7.34 5.16 -5.09
N PRO A 50 6.70 6.32 -5.30
CA PRO A 50 5.42 6.59 -4.67
C PRO A 50 4.41 5.51 -5.06
N THR A 51 3.83 4.85 -4.07
CA THR A 51 2.78 3.87 -4.30
C THR A 51 1.51 4.59 -4.74
N GLN A 52 0.97 4.19 -5.89
CA GLN A 52 -0.28 4.74 -6.38
C GLN A 52 -1.45 3.93 -5.85
N ASP A 53 -2.47 4.61 -5.34
CA ASP A 53 -3.67 3.97 -4.83
C ASP A 53 -4.70 3.77 -5.96
N ILE A 54 -5.27 2.58 -6.02
CA ILE A 54 -6.31 2.19 -6.96
C ILE A 54 -7.48 1.63 -6.18
N VAL A 55 -8.67 2.12 -6.45
CA VAL A 55 -9.89 1.61 -5.82
C VAL A 55 -10.72 0.87 -6.87
N ILE A 56 -11.07 -0.37 -6.57
CA ILE A 56 -11.97 -1.20 -7.38
C ILE A 56 -13.17 -1.56 -6.52
N MET A 57 -14.35 -1.14 -6.95
CA MET A 57 -15.59 -1.46 -6.27
C MET A 57 -16.25 -2.68 -6.93
N ASN A 58 -16.64 -3.64 -6.13
CA ASN A 58 -17.51 -4.74 -6.57
C ASN A 58 -18.96 -4.29 -6.36
N THR A 59 -19.66 -4.05 -7.45
CA THR A 59 -21.06 -3.58 -7.45
C THR A 59 -22.00 -4.66 -7.97
N GLU A 60 -23.30 -4.45 -7.85
CA GLU A 60 -24.32 -5.36 -8.42
C GLU A 60 -24.23 -5.53 -9.94
N LYS A 61 -23.64 -4.54 -10.62
CA LYS A 61 -23.48 -4.53 -12.08
C LYS A 61 -22.11 -5.02 -12.55
N GLY A 62 -21.20 -5.25 -11.63
CA GLY A 62 -19.84 -5.66 -11.91
C GLY A 62 -18.79 -4.79 -11.21
N PHE A 63 -17.56 -4.92 -11.65
CA PHE A 63 -16.46 -4.11 -11.10
C PHE A 63 -16.46 -2.70 -11.68
N VAL A 64 -16.18 -1.72 -10.82
CA VAL A 64 -16.00 -0.32 -11.20
C VAL A 64 -14.68 0.19 -10.62
N PRO A 65 -13.72 0.59 -11.45
CA PRO A 65 -13.67 0.39 -12.91
C PRO A 65 -13.53 -1.09 -13.30
N ASP A 66 -14.03 -1.47 -14.45
CA ASP A 66 -13.84 -2.81 -15.01
C ASP A 66 -12.48 -2.97 -15.71
N THR A 67 -11.86 -1.86 -16.08
CA THR A 67 -10.57 -1.83 -16.73
C THR A 67 -9.65 -0.83 -16.03
N VAL A 68 -8.51 -1.30 -15.57
CA VAL A 68 -7.48 -0.49 -14.91
C VAL A 68 -6.19 -0.58 -15.71
N ARG A 69 -5.59 0.57 -15.99
CA ARG A 69 -4.32 0.66 -16.69
C ARG A 69 -3.20 0.86 -15.68
N LEU A 70 -2.21 -0.03 -15.73
CA LEU A 70 -1.05 -0.02 -14.85
C LEU A 70 0.23 0.09 -15.66
N LYS A 71 1.16 0.88 -15.17
CA LYS A 71 2.50 0.95 -15.74
C LYS A 71 3.39 -0.13 -15.12
N LYS A 72 4.11 -0.84 -15.97
CA LYS A 72 5.07 -1.85 -15.56
C LYS A 72 6.16 -1.23 -14.68
N GLY A 73 6.49 -1.91 -13.60
CA GLY A 73 7.55 -1.49 -12.67
C GLY A 73 7.10 -0.56 -11.55
N ASN A 74 5.91 0.03 -11.65
CA ASN A 74 5.39 0.88 -10.60
C ASN A 74 4.72 0.07 -9.48
N ASN A 75 4.70 0.64 -8.28
CA ASN A 75 4.03 0.03 -7.14
C ASN A 75 2.61 0.58 -7.00
N TYR A 76 1.65 -0.32 -6.90
CA TYR A 76 0.25 0.03 -6.74
C TYR A 76 -0.30 -0.60 -5.47
N ARG A 77 -1.08 0.19 -4.74
CA ARG A 77 -1.89 -0.30 -3.63
C ARG A 77 -3.33 -0.39 -4.11
N VAL A 78 -3.84 -1.61 -4.18
CA VAL A 78 -5.18 -1.88 -4.69
C VAL A 78 -6.14 -2.06 -3.52
N HIS A 79 -7.20 -1.29 -3.52
CA HIS A 79 -8.27 -1.33 -2.55
C HIS A 79 -9.49 -1.96 -3.21
N ILE A 80 -9.91 -3.12 -2.73
CA ILE A 80 -11.14 -3.77 -3.16
C ILE A 80 -12.21 -3.46 -2.14
N VAL A 81 -13.31 -2.86 -2.62
CA VAL A 81 -14.44 -2.50 -1.77
C VAL A 81 -15.69 -3.23 -2.26
N ASN A 82 -16.35 -3.94 -1.36
CA ASN A 82 -17.60 -4.60 -1.68
C ASN A 82 -18.79 -3.65 -1.40
N VAL A 83 -19.44 -3.18 -2.46
CA VAL A 83 -20.66 -2.37 -2.39
C VAL A 83 -21.86 -3.09 -3.04
N ASN A 84 -21.75 -4.42 -3.21
CA ASN A 84 -22.80 -5.23 -3.80
C ASN A 84 -23.89 -5.53 -2.75
N GLY A 85 -25.04 -4.90 -2.91
CA GLY A 85 -26.15 -5.07 -1.97
C GLY A 85 -26.90 -6.40 -2.13
N LYS A 86 -26.77 -7.07 -3.28
CA LYS A 86 -27.41 -8.36 -3.56
C LYS A 86 -26.59 -9.51 -3.05
N GLU A 87 -25.32 -9.56 -3.44
CA GLU A 87 -24.37 -10.57 -2.97
C GLU A 87 -23.48 -9.96 -1.90
N LYS A 88 -23.88 -10.15 -0.65
CA LYS A 88 -23.19 -9.52 0.49
C LYS A 88 -21.79 -10.07 0.76
N ASN A 89 -21.50 -11.25 0.25
CA ASN A 89 -20.22 -11.91 0.40
C ASN A 89 -19.67 -12.27 -0.98
N VAL A 90 -18.64 -11.60 -1.41
CA VAL A 90 -18.07 -11.76 -2.74
C VAL A 90 -16.56 -11.89 -2.68
N SER A 91 -16.00 -12.63 -3.63
CA SER A 91 -14.58 -12.83 -3.76
C SER A 91 -14.02 -11.97 -4.89
N PHE A 92 -12.80 -11.52 -4.71
CA PHE A 92 -11.96 -10.92 -5.75
C PHE A 92 -10.81 -11.88 -6.03
N VAL A 93 -10.70 -12.36 -7.25
CA VAL A 93 -9.68 -13.32 -7.65
C VAL A 93 -8.85 -12.75 -8.79
N LEU A 94 -7.56 -12.60 -8.56
CA LEU A 94 -6.57 -12.13 -9.53
C LEU A 94 -5.43 -13.15 -9.59
N ASP A 95 -5.64 -14.24 -10.31
CA ASP A 95 -4.73 -15.39 -10.34
C ASP A 95 -3.32 -15.05 -10.79
N ALA A 96 -3.19 -14.15 -11.75
CA ALA A 96 -1.88 -13.75 -12.30
C ALA A 96 -0.93 -13.15 -11.24
N PHE A 97 -1.49 -12.62 -10.15
CA PHE A 97 -0.73 -12.05 -9.04
C PHE A 97 -0.91 -12.83 -7.74
N SER A 98 -1.57 -13.98 -7.81
CA SER A 98 -1.87 -14.83 -6.65
C SER A 98 -2.65 -14.11 -5.55
N GLU A 99 -3.52 -13.19 -5.94
CA GLU A 99 -4.34 -12.40 -5.02
C GLU A 99 -5.78 -12.92 -5.00
N HIS A 100 -6.18 -13.40 -3.82
CA HIS A 100 -7.53 -13.91 -3.59
C HIS A 100 -8.06 -13.30 -2.30
N HIS A 101 -9.10 -12.50 -2.40
CA HIS A 101 -9.66 -11.77 -1.26
C HIS A 101 -11.18 -11.97 -1.20
N ASN A 102 -11.66 -12.31 -0.02
CA ASN A 102 -13.09 -12.38 0.24
C ASN A 102 -13.53 -11.14 1.02
N THR A 103 -14.62 -10.51 0.61
CA THR A 103 -15.13 -9.29 1.22
C THR A 103 -16.62 -9.40 1.50
N VAL A 104 -17.04 -8.97 2.68
CA VAL A 104 -18.46 -8.76 2.98
C VAL A 104 -18.90 -7.35 2.60
N PHE A 105 -20.21 -7.14 2.48
CA PHE A 105 -20.76 -5.83 2.13
C PHE A 105 -20.21 -4.72 3.03
N GLY A 106 -19.68 -3.66 2.42
CA GLY A 106 -19.06 -2.53 3.10
C GLY A 106 -17.62 -2.75 3.55
N GLU A 107 -17.06 -3.95 3.36
CA GLU A 107 -15.68 -4.25 3.71
C GLU A 107 -14.71 -3.83 2.60
N GLN A 108 -13.52 -3.44 3.03
CA GLN A 108 -12.40 -3.12 2.15
C GLN A 108 -11.24 -4.07 2.43
N LYS A 109 -10.64 -4.60 1.39
CA LYS A 109 -9.36 -5.31 1.43
C LYS A 109 -8.30 -4.54 0.64
N VAL A 110 -7.05 -4.61 1.09
CA VAL A 110 -5.95 -3.86 0.47
C VAL A 110 -4.79 -4.82 0.23
N PHE A 111 -4.23 -4.75 -0.97
CA PHE A 111 -3.03 -5.50 -1.33
C PHE A 111 -2.14 -4.68 -2.28
N ASN A 112 -0.89 -5.07 -2.39
CA ASN A 112 0.08 -4.38 -3.24
C ASN A 112 0.36 -5.17 -4.50
N VAL A 113 0.46 -4.48 -5.63
CA VAL A 113 0.79 -5.06 -6.93
C VAL A 113 1.94 -4.29 -7.56
N THR A 114 2.96 -5.01 -7.98
CA THR A 114 4.06 -4.48 -8.78
C THR A 114 4.15 -5.26 -10.07
N PRO A 115 3.54 -4.78 -11.17
CA PRO A 115 3.56 -5.50 -12.43
C PRO A 115 4.97 -5.62 -13.00
N LYS A 116 5.39 -6.83 -13.34
CA LYS A 116 6.72 -7.11 -13.92
C LYS A 116 6.68 -7.39 -15.41
N THR A 117 5.53 -7.72 -15.94
CA THR A 117 5.33 -8.06 -17.33
C THR A 117 4.18 -7.28 -17.94
N ASP A 118 4.29 -6.92 -19.21
CA ASP A 118 3.22 -6.27 -19.95
C ASP A 118 2.15 -7.31 -20.32
N GLY A 119 0.93 -6.86 -20.50
CA GLY A 119 -0.16 -7.73 -20.91
C GLY A 119 -1.50 -7.36 -20.32
N ILE A 120 -2.47 -8.22 -20.55
CA ILE A 120 -3.82 -8.09 -20.01
C ILE A 120 -4.05 -9.23 -19.03
N PHE A 121 -4.40 -8.87 -17.80
CA PHE A 121 -4.62 -9.83 -16.72
C PHE A 121 -6.03 -9.63 -16.16
N SER A 122 -6.84 -10.69 -16.22
CA SER A 122 -8.22 -10.62 -15.75
C SER A 122 -8.33 -10.85 -14.25
N TYR A 123 -9.22 -10.11 -13.62
CA TYR A 123 -9.72 -10.41 -12.29
C TYR A 123 -11.21 -10.72 -12.35
N GLN A 124 -11.67 -11.53 -11.42
CA GLN A 124 -13.05 -12.02 -11.46
C GLN A 124 -13.66 -12.15 -10.07
N CYS A 125 -14.98 -12.13 -10.05
CA CYS A 125 -15.80 -12.50 -8.90
C CYS A 125 -16.55 -13.78 -9.25
N PRO A 126 -16.17 -14.93 -8.68
CA PRO A 126 -16.83 -16.21 -9.03
C PRO A 126 -18.31 -16.25 -8.68
N GLU A 127 -18.71 -15.59 -7.59
CA GLU A 127 -20.10 -15.61 -7.12
C GLU A 127 -21.06 -14.93 -8.09
N THR A 128 -20.61 -13.86 -8.74
CA THR A 128 -21.45 -13.07 -9.66
C THR A 128 -21.07 -13.24 -11.12
N ALA A 129 -20.00 -14.01 -11.41
CA ALA A 129 -19.44 -14.23 -12.74
C ALA A 129 -19.02 -12.94 -13.47
N VAL A 130 -18.82 -11.85 -12.76
CA VAL A 130 -18.31 -10.61 -13.34
C VAL A 130 -16.80 -10.61 -13.42
N GLN A 131 -16.27 -9.94 -14.42
CA GLN A 131 -14.86 -9.85 -14.69
C GLN A 131 -14.43 -8.41 -14.94
N GLY A 132 -13.18 -8.14 -14.61
CA GLY A 132 -12.48 -6.92 -14.99
C GLY A 132 -11.07 -7.26 -15.45
N LYS A 133 -10.29 -6.26 -15.80
CA LYS A 133 -8.93 -6.48 -16.31
C LYS A 133 -7.97 -5.39 -15.93
N PHE A 134 -6.72 -5.79 -15.69
CA PHE A 134 -5.56 -4.91 -15.68
C PHE A 134 -4.91 -4.91 -17.05
N ILE A 135 -4.67 -3.74 -17.60
CA ILE A 135 -3.87 -3.56 -18.80
C ILE A 135 -2.53 -3.00 -18.36
N ILE A 136 -1.49 -3.82 -18.45
CA ILE A 136 -0.15 -3.44 -18.02
C ILE A 136 0.65 -3.05 -19.26
N TYR A 137 1.19 -1.85 -19.23
CA TYR A 137 1.97 -1.30 -20.33
C TYR A 137 3.34 -0.82 -19.85
N SER A 138 4.31 -0.85 -20.74
CA SER A 138 5.61 -0.20 -20.57
C SER A 138 5.69 1.05 -21.40
N ASP A 139 6.49 2.03 -20.94
CA ASP A 139 6.75 3.21 -21.75
C ASP A 139 7.55 2.83 -22.99
N ALA A 140 7.06 3.22 -24.14
CA ALA A 140 7.73 2.96 -25.42
C ALA A 140 9.12 3.62 -25.54
N ASN A 141 9.43 4.53 -24.62
CA ASN A 141 10.72 5.26 -24.62
C ASN A 141 11.86 4.53 -23.91
N SER A 142 11.58 3.41 -23.22
CA SER A 142 12.65 2.65 -22.54
C SER A 142 13.41 1.69 -23.45
N SER A 143 12.88 1.38 -24.62
CA SER A 143 13.65 0.70 -25.64
C SER A 143 14.28 1.76 -26.54
N GLY A 144 15.59 1.97 -26.33
CA GLY A 144 16.37 2.84 -27.20
C GLY A 144 16.13 2.51 -28.64
N ARG A 145 15.25 3.28 -29.29
CA ARG A 145 15.09 3.22 -30.71
C ARG A 145 16.39 3.74 -31.31
N LYS A 146 17.26 2.81 -31.61
CA LYS A 146 18.41 3.13 -32.40
C LYS A 146 17.91 3.79 -33.70
N PRO A 147 18.26 5.04 -34.01
CA PRO A 147 17.82 5.64 -35.26
C PRO A 147 18.31 4.77 -36.38
N ALA A 148 17.42 4.42 -37.29
CA ALA A 148 17.80 3.75 -38.49
C ALA A 148 18.77 4.68 -39.26
N SER A 149 20.06 4.35 -39.21
CA SER A 149 21.05 5.00 -40.05
C SER A 149 20.90 4.44 -41.45
N ASN A 150 20.54 5.28 -42.39
CA ASN A 150 20.74 5.00 -43.80
C ASN A 150 22.22 5.07 -44.13
#